data_7f377e371fe2a6d38e610bcc7e587199
#
_entry.id   7f377e371fe2a6d38e610bcc7e587199
#
_cell.length_a   1.000
_cell.length_b   1.000
_cell.length_c   1.000
_cell.angle_alpha   90.00
_cell.angle_beta   90.00
_cell.angle_gamma   90.00
#
_symmetry.space_group_name_H-M   'P 1'
#
loop_
_entity.id
_entity.type
_entity.pdbx_description
1 polymer ?
#
loop_
_entity_poly.entity_id
_entity_poly.type
_entity_poly.pdbx_seq_one_letter_code
_entity_poly.pdbx_strand_id
1 'polypeptide(L)'
;MKTPQIVIFTLVFFLMPVMASYAHAQNEDLVGSVKIEGNKRVETSTLLYYIKTRKGEPLSRSQISKDVEQIYGLGQFKDIRVETRQGSEGMEVVFIVEEIPSLGDVLFYGNKEIEDSDMHEILGFQRGEAFQQHMMTEAKEKIKSLYHEKGFFFAKVDAISKKSDKNLMDMHIRVHEGEKVGIKNIFFSGNKNFSADELRDQMETKAETWISFLDESGIYMKDILKLDVFRLEGYYQDNGYLRARVQEPNINIDKKNKEINIS
;
A
#
# COMPACT_ATOMS: atom_id res chain seq x y z
N MET A 1 -42.04 -86.22 -73.76
CA MET A 1 -41.70 -84.81 -74.04
C MET A 1 -41.56 -84.10 -72.69
N LYS A 2 -40.33 -83.85 -72.26
CA LYS A 2 -39.99 -83.22 -70.98
C LYS A 2 -39.38 -81.88 -71.35
N THR A 3 -39.99 -80.76 -70.91
CA THR A 3 -39.50 -79.39 -71.05
C THR A 3 -38.46 -79.13 -69.95
N PRO A 4 -37.33 -78.46 -70.25
CA PRO A 4 -36.35 -78.09 -69.23
C PRO A 4 -36.76 -76.79 -68.57
N GLN A 5 -36.66 -76.81 -67.24
CA GLN A 5 -36.81 -75.59 -66.41
C GLN A 5 -35.49 -74.83 -66.41
N ILE A 6 -35.54 -73.54 -66.79
CA ILE A 6 -34.41 -72.59 -66.68
C ILE A 6 -34.47 -71.94 -65.28
N VAL A 7 -33.42 -72.18 -64.49
CA VAL A 7 -33.25 -71.53 -63.21
C VAL A 7 -32.41 -70.26 -63.44
N ILE A 8 -33.07 -69.11 -63.26
CA ILE A 8 -32.39 -67.80 -63.31
C ILE A 8 -31.83 -67.49 -61.92
N PHE A 9 -30.47 -67.42 -61.84
CA PHE A 9 -29.77 -67.01 -60.63
C PHE A 9 -29.69 -65.51 -60.64
N THR A 10 -30.49 -64.81 -59.79
CA THR A 10 -30.42 -63.35 -59.63
C THR A 10 -29.29 -63.07 -58.66
N LEU A 11 -28.20 -62.52 -59.19
CA LEU A 11 -27.05 -61.98 -58.39
C LEU A 11 -27.44 -60.60 -57.77
N VAL A 12 -27.77 -60.62 -56.46
CA VAL A 12 -28.02 -59.37 -55.73
C VAL A 12 -26.66 -58.73 -55.33
N PHE A 13 -26.29 -57.64 -56.04
CA PHE A 13 -25.10 -56.84 -55.68
C PHE A 13 -25.43 -55.98 -54.50
N PHE A 14 -24.93 -56.32 -53.33
CA PHE A 14 -25.09 -55.55 -52.09
C PHE A 14 -24.12 -54.32 -52.18
N LEU A 15 -24.64 -53.18 -52.54
CA LEU A 15 -23.88 -51.90 -52.52
C LEU A 15 -23.73 -51.42 -51.09
N MET A 16 -22.58 -51.70 -50.43
CA MET A 16 -22.20 -51.11 -49.13
C MET A 16 -21.95 -49.58 -49.38
N PRO A 17 -22.63 -48.67 -48.63
CA PRO A 17 -22.23 -47.27 -48.65
C PRO A 17 -20.92 -47.13 -47.91
N VAL A 18 -19.86 -46.74 -48.59
CA VAL A 18 -18.63 -46.27 -47.99
C VAL A 18 -18.93 -44.94 -47.28
N MET A 19 -19.15 -45.00 -45.99
CA MET A 19 -19.18 -43.81 -45.12
C MET A 19 -17.79 -43.18 -45.15
N ALA A 20 -17.56 -42.23 -46.03
CA ALA A 20 -16.41 -41.37 -45.96
C ALA A 20 -16.55 -40.52 -44.70
N SER A 21 -15.83 -40.92 -43.63
CA SER A 21 -15.61 -40.08 -42.46
C SER A 21 -14.87 -38.82 -42.93
N TYR A 22 -15.59 -37.72 -43.12
CA TYR A 22 -14.97 -36.40 -43.22
C TYR A 22 -14.34 -36.11 -41.89
N ALA A 23 -13.05 -36.41 -41.74
CA ALA A 23 -12.23 -35.87 -40.71
C ALA A 23 -12.25 -34.32 -40.92
N HIS A 24 -13.02 -33.62 -40.11
CA HIS A 24 -12.85 -32.20 -39.97
C HIS A 24 -11.42 -32.01 -39.44
N ALA A 25 -10.49 -31.73 -40.34
CA ALA A 25 -9.23 -31.12 -39.93
C ALA A 25 -9.63 -29.83 -39.24
N GLN A 26 -9.59 -29.80 -37.90
CA GLN A 26 -9.62 -28.53 -37.17
C GLN A 26 -8.44 -27.77 -37.74
N ASN A 27 -8.75 -26.74 -38.52
CA ASN A 27 -7.77 -25.75 -38.96
C ASN A 27 -7.36 -25.03 -37.68
N GLU A 28 -6.33 -25.52 -37.01
CA GLU A 28 -5.79 -24.89 -35.82
C GLU A 28 -5.32 -23.49 -36.26
N ASP A 29 -5.96 -22.45 -35.71
CA ASP A 29 -5.54 -21.08 -35.96
C ASP A 29 -4.10 -20.91 -35.50
N LEU A 30 -3.19 -20.60 -36.40
CA LEU A 30 -1.80 -20.34 -36.07
C LEU A 30 -1.64 -18.92 -35.52
N VAL A 31 -0.76 -18.77 -34.54
CA VAL A 31 -0.34 -17.46 -34.02
C VAL A 31 0.48 -16.75 -35.09
N GLY A 32 -0.04 -15.65 -35.62
CA GLY A 32 0.63 -14.80 -36.60
C GLY A 32 1.59 -13.81 -35.94
N SER A 33 1.19 -13.25 -34.79
CA SER A 33 2.04 -12.33 -34.01
C SER A 33 1.61 -12.30 -32.53
N VAL A 34 2.54 -11.88 -31.66
CA VAL A 34 2.28 -11.61 -30.24
C VAL A 34 2.62 -10.14 -29.96
N LYS A 35 1.69 -9.41 -29.41
CA LYS A 35 1.84 -7.99 -29.05
C LYS A 35 1.55 -7.75 -27.57
N ILE A 36 2.17 -6.70 -27.03
CA ILE A 36 1.92 -6.18 -25.68
C ILE A 36 1.40 -4.75 -25.82
N GLU A 37 0.31 -4.44 -25.15
CA GLU A 37 -0.26 -3.11 -25.10
C GLU A 37 -0.49 -2.68 -23.63
N GLY A 38 -0.35 -1.38 -23.32
CA GLY A 38 -0.64 -0.81 -22.01
C GLY A 38 0.53 -0.76 -21.04
N ASN A 39 1.65 -1.43 -21.34
CA ASN A 39 2.87 -1.31 -20.55
C ASN A 39 3.48 0.10 -20.69
N LYS A 40 4.02 0.64 -19.60
CA LYS A 40 4.60 2.00 -19.53
C LYS A 40 6.01 2.00 -18.95
N ARG A 41 6.21 1.27 -17.86
CA ARG A 41 7.45 1.16 -17.13
C ARG A 41 8.16 -0.17 -17.41
N VAL A 42 7.37 -1.25 -17.49
CA VAL A 42 7.91 -2.57 -17.82
C VAL A 42 8.14 -2.66 -19.32
N GLU A 43 9.37 -2.94 -19.73
CA GLU A 43 9.69 -3.04 -21.15
C GLU A 43 8.99 -4.23 -21.83
N THR A 44 8.53 -4.02 -23.05
CA THR A 44 7.90 -5.06 -23.88
C THR A 44 8.78 -6.30 -24.02
N SER A 45 10.09 -6.13 -24.18
CA SER A 45 11.06 -7.21 -24.26
C SER A 45 11.06 -8.10 -23.02
N THR A 46 10.95 -7.50 -21.84
CA THR A 46 10.86 -8.23 -20.57
C THR A 46 9.59 -9.08 -20.53
N LEU A 47 8.43 -8.54 -20.90
CA LEU A 47 7.18 -9.29 -20.90
C LEU A 47 7.21 -10.43 -21.92
N LEU A 48 7.72 -10.18 -23.13
CA LEU A 48 7.86 -11.20 -24.17
C LEU A 48 8.79 -12.34 -23.75
N TYR A 49 9.74 -12.12 -22.85
CA TYR A 49 10.59 -13.17 -22.30
C TYR A 49 9.79 -14.20 -21.47
N TYR A 50 8.80 -13.75 -20.71
CA TYR A 50 7.97 -14.62 -19.89
C TYR A 50 6.83 -15.30 -20.66
N ILE A 51 6.40 -14.75 -21.79
CA ILE A 51 5.38 -15.33 -22.67
C ILE A 51 6.02 -16.49 -23.45
N LYS A 52 5.36 -17.64 -23.46
CA LYS A 52 5.76 -18.82 -24.25
C LYS A 52 5.01 -18.98 -25.56
N THR A 53 3.86 -18.33 -25.69
CA THR A 53 3.13 -18.27 -26.98
C THR A 53 4.02 -17.63 -28.05
N ARG A 54 4.22 -18.31 -29.19
CA ARG A 54 5.11 -17.88 -30.27
C ARG A 54 4.43 -17.86 -31.63
N LYS A 55 4.92 -16.99 -32.51
CA LYS A 55 4.52 -16.98 -33.92
C LYS A 55 4.77 -18.34 -34.57
N GLY A 56 3.80 -18.83 -35.35
CA GLY A 56 3.87 -20.08 -36.08
C GLY A 56 3.39 -21.30 -35.29
N GLU A 57 3.11 -21.16 -34.00
CA GLU A 57 2.55 -22.23 -33.17
C GLU A 57 1.01 -22.22 -33.21
N PRO A 58 0.36 -23.37 -32.95
CA PRO A 58 -1.09 -23.43 -32.80
C PRO A 58 -1.57 -22.53 -31.65
N LEU A 59 -2.68 -21.83 -31.84
CA LEU A 59 -3.29 -20.98 -30.82
C LEU A 59 -3.81 -21.83 -29.66
N SER A 60 -3.14 -21.79 -28.52
CA SER A 60 -3.49 -22.58 -27.32
C SER A 60 -3.99 -21.68 -26.20
N ARG A 61 -5.29 -21.78 -25.87
CA ARG A 61 -5.86 -21.09 -24.71
C ARG A 61 -5.19 -21.48 -23.40
N SER A 62 -4.81 -22.74 -23.25
CA SER A 62 -4.11 -23.25 -22.07
C SER A 62 -2.71 -22.62 -21.93
N GLN A 63 -1.99 -22.42 -23.04
CA GLN A 63 -0.68 -21.75 -23.01
C GLN A 63 -0.84 -20.27 -22.71
N ILE A 64 -1.80 -19.59 -23.31
CA ILE A 64 -2.11 -18.18 -23.03
C ILE A 64 -2.44 -17.99 -21.55
N SER A 65 -3.23 -18.87 -20.92
CA SER A 65 -3.53 -18.78 -19.49
C SER A 65 -2.26 -18.88 -18.63
N LYS A 66 -1.36 -19.79 -18.97
CA LYS A 66 -0.05 -19.92 -18.27
C LYS A 66 0.82 -18.69 -18.47
N ASP A 67 0.81 -18.10 -19.66
CA ASP A 67 1.57 -16.87 -19.95
C ASP A 67 1.02 -15.70 -19.13
N VAL A 68 -0.30 -15.57 -19.01
CA VAL A 68 -0.95 -14.57 -18.12
C VAL A 68 -0.54 -14.79 -16.67
N GLU A 69 -0.56 -16.03 -16.17
CA GLU A 69 -0.13 -16.36 -14.81
C GLU A 69 1.33 -15.99 -14.57
N GLN A 70 2.22 -16.25 -15.54
CA GLN A 70 3.64 -15.90 -15.45
C GLN A 70 3.85 -14.38 -15.36
N ILE A 71 3.15 -13.60 -16.21
CA ILE A 71 3.24 -12.14 -16.19
C ILE A 71 2.63 -11.59 -14.89
N TYR A 72 1.47 -12.13 -14.47
CA TYR A 72 0.82 -11.70 -13.23
C TYR A 72 1.67 -12.00 -11.99
N GLY A 73 2.40 -13.12 -12.02
CA GLY A 73 3.36 -13.51 -10.97
C GLY A 73 4.52 -12.52 -10.76
N LEU A 74 4.77 -11.60 -11.69
CA LEU A 74 5.75 -10.52 -11.51
C LEU A 74 5.30 -9.48 -10.48
N GLY A 75 4.02 -9.47 -10.07
CA GLY A 75 3.47 -8.57 -9.06
C GLY A 75 3.43 -7.08 -9.48
N GLN A 76 3.60 -6.80 -10.77
CA GLN A 76 3.67 -5.43 -11.31
C GLN A 76 2.39 -4.98 -12.03
N PHE A 77 1.42 -5.90 -12.17
CA PHE A 77 0.21 -5.67 -12.95
C PHE A 77 -1.04 -5.80 -12.08
N LYS A 78 -1.95 -4.87 -12.25
CA LYS A 78 -3.27 -4.86 -11.62
C LYS A 78 -4.26 -5.71 -12.41
N ASP A 79 -4.16 -5.68 -13.74
CA ASP A 79 -5.01 -6.44 -14.66
C ASP A 79 -4.21 -6.84 -15.90
N ILE A 80 -4.52 -8.04 -16.42
CA ILE A 80 -3.97 -8.57 -17.67
C ILE A 80 -5.10 -9.22 -18.44
N ARG A 81 -5.36 -8.71 -19.63
CA ARG A 81 -6.36 -9.26 -20.56
C ARG A 81 -5.67 -9.69 -21.84
N VAL A 82 -6.19 -10.74 -22.46
CA VAL A 82 -5.69 -11.19 -23.75
C VAL A 82 -6.82 -11.14 -24.77
N GLU A 83 -6.58 -10.47 -25.87
CA GLU A 83 -7.44 -10.43 -27.03
C GLU A 83 -6.77 -11.18 -28.18
N THR A 84 -7.61 -11.86 -28.98
CA THR A 84 -7.16 -12.45 -30.24
C THR A 84 -7.87 -11.73 -31.37
N ARG A 85 -7.10 -11.29 -32.38
CA ARG A 85 -7.59 -10.57 -33.54
C ARG A 85 -7.14 -11.30 -34.80
N GLN A 86 -7.96 -11.28 -35.86
CA GLN A 86 -7.54 -11.84 -37.17
C GLN A 86 -6.46 -10.93 -37.75
N GLY A 87 -5.28 -11.46 -38.00
CA GLY A 87 -4.17 -10.78 -38.64
C GLY A 87 -3.92 -11.27 -40.06
N SER A 88 -2.96 -10.68 -40.75
CA SER A 88 -2.59 -11.05 -42.14
C SER A 88 -1.83 -12.37 -42.24
N GLU A 89 -1.16 -12.80 -41.16
CA GLU A 89 -0.30 -14.00 -41.12
C GLU A 89 -0.80 -15.05 -40.10
N GLY A 90 -2.06 -14.96 -39.67
CA GLY A 90 -2.67 -15.80 -38.64
C GLY A 90 -3.27 -14.95 -37.51
N MET A 91 -3.53 -15.58 -36.38
CA MET A 91 -4.12 -14.91 -35.22
C MET A 91 -3.10 -14.01 -34.54
N GLU A 92 -3.40 -12.74 -34.37
CA GLU A 92 -2.67 -11.81 -33.52
C GLU A 92 -3.13 -11.99 -32.07
N VAL A 93 -2.20 -12.32 -31.16
CA VAL A 93 -2.45 -12.44 -29.71
C VAL A 93 -1.93 -11.18 -29.04
N VAL A 94 -2.85 -10.41 -28.45
CA VAL A 94 -2.53 -9.12 -27.83
C VAL A 94 -2.71 -9.24 -26.32
N PHE A 95 -1.61 -9.12 -25.57
CA PHE A 95 -1.63 -9.03 -24.11
C PHE A 95 -1.78 -7.55 -23.72
N ILE A 96 -2.94 -7.21 -23.17
CA ILE A 96 -3.25 -5.85 -22.71
C ILE A 96 -3.03 -5.83 -21.21
N VAL A 97 -2.03 -5.08 -20.77
CA VAL A 97 -1.60 -5.02 -19.37
C VAL A 97 -1.93 -3.67 -18.73
N GLU A 98 -2.38 -3.67 -17.48
CA GLU A 98 -2.53 -2.49 -16.64
C GLU A 98 -1.52 -2.57 -15.50
N GLU A 99 -0.47 -1.75 -15.56
CA GLU A 99 0.57 -1.74 -14.53
C GLU A 99 0.06 -1.11 -13.23
N ILE A 100 0.46 -1.68 -12.08
CA ILE A 100 0.34 -1.03 -10.79
C ILE A 100 1.23 0.22 -10.81
N PRO A 101 0.70 1.41 -10.49
CA PRO A 101 1.52 2.60 -10.36
C PRO A 101 2.61 2.40 -9.32
N SER A 102 3.76 3.01 -9.51
CA SER A 102 4.82 3.06 -8.50
C SER A 102 4.86 4.41 -7.82
N LEU A 103 5.34 4.43 -6.57
CA LEU A 103 5.58 5.67 -5.85
C LEU A 103 6.66 6.48 -6.59
N GLY A 104 6.33 7.72 -6.92
CA GLY A 104 7.24 8.73 -7.43
C GLY A 104 7.94 9.48 -6.31
N ASP A 105 7.92 10.82 -6.40
CA ASP A 105 8.49 11.67 -5.37
C ASP A 105 7.49 11.91 -4.23
N VAL A 106 8.00 11.99 -3.00
CA VAL A 106 7.24 12.44 -1.83
C VAL A 106 7.68 13.87 -1.54
N LEU A 107 6.75 14.80 -1.63
CA LEU A 107 7.00 16.23 -1.55
C LEU A 107 6.25 16.82 -0.37
N PHE A 108 6.93 17.62 0.46
CA PHE A 108 6.37 18.24 1.64
C PHE A 108 6.17 19.74 1.44
N TYR A 109 5.15 20.28 2.09
CA TYR A 109 4.80 21.70 2.00
C TYR A 109 4.26 22.19 3.33
N GLY A 110 4.75 23.35 3.76
CA GLY A 110 4.26 24.05 4.94
C GLY A 110 4.90 23.59 6.26
N ASN A 111 5.83 22.64 6.19
CA ASN A 111 6.68 22.23 7.30
C ASN A 111 7.82 23.25 7.46
N LYS A 112 7.92 23.86 8.62
CA LYS A 112 8.96 24.83 8.97
C LYS A 112 9.83 24.34 10.13
N GLU A 113 9.22 23.57 11.02
CA GLU A 113 9.81 23.11 12.27
C GLU A 113 10.42 21.71 12.17
N ILE A 114 10.02 20.94 11.16
CA ILE A 114 10.54 19.59 10.90
C ILE A 114 11.07 19.54 9.48
N GLU A 115 12.29 19.07 9.34
CA GLU A 115 12.94 18.96 8.04
C GLU A 115 12.34 17.84 7.19
N ASP A 116 12.42 18.00 5.87
CA ASP A 116 11.96 16.98 4.90
C ASP A 116 12.68 15.63 5.13
N SER A 117 13.96 15.66 5.52
CA SER A 117 14.77 14.47 5.82
C SER A 117 14.16 13.63 6.93
N ASP A 118 13.71 14.24 8.03
CA ASP A 118 13.12 13.56 9.18
C ASP A 118 11.76 12.94 8.79
N MET A 119 10.99 13.66 7.98
CA MET A 119 9.72 13.17 7.48
C MET A 119 9.91 12.01 6.49
N HIS A 120 10.92 12.05 5.63
CA HIS A 120 11.27 10.93 4.77
C HIS A 120 11.69 9.70 5.57
N GLU A 121 12.49 9.88 6.62
CA GLU A 121 12.97 8.79 7.48
C GLU A 121 11.80 8.09 8.17
N ILE A 122 10.87 8.84 8.80
CA ILE A 122 9.73 8.25 9.49
C ILE A 122 8.75 7.55 8.55
N LEU A 123 8.61 8.04 7.32
CA LEU A 123 7.76 7.39 6.31
C LEU A 123 8.36 6.06 5.86
N GLY A 124 9.64 6.03 5.59
CA GLY A 124 10.37 4.85 5.11
C GLY A 124 9.98 4.42 3.70
N PHE A 125 9.24 5.23 2.97
CA PHE A 125 8.81 4.93 1.60
C PHE A 125 9.95 5.06 0.61
N GLN A 126 9.98 4.15 -0.37
CA GLN A 126 11.01 4.15 -1.40
C GLN A 126 10.42 4.48 -2.76
N ARG A 127 11.10 5.38 -3.49
CA ARG A 127 10.75 5.65 -4.88
C ARG A 127 10.81 4.37 -5.71
N GLY A 128 9.76 4.11 -6.49
CA GLY A 128 9.66 2.94 -7.36
C GLY A 128 8.94 1.74 -6.76
N GLU A 129 8.67 1.73 -5.45
CA GLU A 129 7.82 0.69 -4.85
C GLU A 129 6.36 0.80 -5.33
N ALA A 130 5.60 -0.28 -5.22
CA ALA A 130 4.20 -0.30 -5.65
C ALA A 130 3.37 0.71 -4.84
N PHE A 131 2.78 1.70 -5.51
CA PHE A 131 1.94 2.69 -4.85
C PHE A 131 0.59 2.06 -4.45
N GLN A 132 0.28 2.16 -3.18
CA GLN A 132 -1.00 1.69 -2.63
C GLN A 132 -1.71 2.83 -1.91
N GLN A 133 -3.04 2.86 -2.03
CA GLN A 133 -3.84 3.97 -1.48
C GLN A 133 -3.69 4.13 0.04
N HIS A 134 -3.45 3.05 0.78
CA HIS A 134 -3.26 3.10 2.23
C HIS A 134 -2.01 3.89 2.65
N MET A 135 -0.97 3.98 1.79
CA MET A 135 0.24 4.78 2.06
C MET A 135 -0.08 6.25 2.33
N MET A 136 -1.15 6.77 1.72
CA MET A 136 -1.62 8.14 1.97
C MET A 136 -2.11 8.32 3.41
N THR A 137 -2.82 7.34 3.93
CA THR A 137 -3.32 7.37 5.32
C THR A 137 -2.17 7.16 6.30
N GLU A 138 -1.30 6.20 6.02
CA GLU A 138 -0.11 5.93 6.82
C GLU A 138 0.80 7.17 6.91
N ALA A 139 1.06 7.84 5.78
CA ALA A 139 1.85 9.06 5.75
C ALA A 139 1.26 10.15 6.65
N LYS A 140 -0.06 10.39 6.56
CA LYS A 140 -0.73 11.38 7.41
C LYS A 140 -0.59 11.06 8.89
N GLU A 141 -0.82 9.83 9.28
CA GLU A 141 -0.75 9.44 10.69
C GLU A 141 0.69 9.49 11.23
N LYS A 142 1.68 9.00 10.49
CA LYS A 142 3.09 9.04 10.89
C LYS A 142 3.58 10.48 11.07
N ILE A 143 3.34 11.35 10.08
CA ILE A 143 3.77 12.75 10.15
C ILE A 143 3.02 13.49 11.26
N LYS A 144 1.71 13.27 11.40
CA LYS A 144 0.95 13.86 12.50
C LYS A 144 1.49 13.44 13.87
N SER A 145 1.87 12.15 14.02
CA SER A 145 2.49 11.66 15.26
C SER A 145 3.80 12.36 15.53
N LEU A 146 4.66 12.51 14.51
CA LEU A 146 5.93 13.22 14.63
C LEU A 146 5.74 14.68 15.09
N TYR A 147 4.75 15.38 14.52
CA TYR A 147 4.41 16.73 14.97
C TYR A 147 3.89 16.77 16.41
N HIS A 148 3.08 15.79 16.81
CA HIS A 148 2.61 15.68 18.20
C HIS A 148 3.76 15.44 19.18
N GLU A 149 4.74 14.61 18.82
CA GLU A 149 5.95 14.37 19.62
C GLU A 149 6.78 15.64 19.81
N LYS A 150 6.76 16.54 18.84
CA LYS A 150 7.43 17.84 18.89
C LYS A 150 6.58 18.95 19.54
N GLY A 151 5.41 18.62 20.11
CA GLY A 151 4.54 19.57 20.81
C GLY A 151 3.46 20.26 19.93
N PHE A 152 3.40 19.97 18.64
CA PHE A 152 2.41 20.55 17.71
C PHE A 152 1.11 19.74 17.70
N PHE A 153 0.38 19.75 18.78
CA PHE A 153 -0.79 18.90 19.00
C PHE A 153 -1.96 19.16 18.05
N PHE A 154 -2.01 20.35 17.48
CA PHE A 154 -3.05 20.78 16.54
C PHE A 154 -2.58 20.75 15.08
N ALA A 155 -1.44 20.16 14.81
CA ALA A 155 -0.95 20.00 13.45
C ALA A 155 -1.98 19.24 12.59
N LYS A 156 -2.21 19.77 11.39
CA LYS A 156 -3.07 19.13 10.38
C LYS A 156 -2.20 18.68 9.23
N VAL A 157 -2.38 17.43 8.82
CA VAL A 157 -1.64 16.84 7.72
C VAL A 157 -2.62 16.34 6.68
N ASP A 158 -2.49 16.86 5.47
CA ASP A 158 -3.22 16.40 4.29
C ASP A 158 -2.25 15.79 3.30
N ALA A 159 -2.68 14.71 2.65
CA ALA A 159 -1.89 14.05 1.63
C ALA A 159 -2.76 13.79 0.40
N ILE A 160 -2.23 14.13 -0.77
CA ILE A 160 -2.84 13.85 -2.06
C ILE A 160 -1.82 13.16 -2.97
N SER A 161 -2.29 12.26 -3.81
CA SER A 161 -1.46 11.66 -4.86
C SER A 161 -1.75 12.31 -6.20
N LYS A 162 -0.71 12.54 -6.98
CA LYS A 162 -0.81 13.02 -8.36
C LYS A 162 -0.07 12.10 -9.29
N LYS A 163 -0.68 11.79 -10.43
CA LYS A 163 -0.03 11.01 -11.47
C LYS A 163 1.08 11.83 -12.10
N SER A 164 2.26 11.24 -12.16
CA SER A 164 3.44 11.75 -12.83
C SER A 164 3.77 10.92 -14.08
N ASP A 165 4.90 11.17 -14.71
CA ASP A 165 5.33 10.46 -15.90
C ASP A 165 5.63 8.97 -15.63
N LYS A 166 5.63 8.15 -16.66
CA LYS A 166 5.99 6.72 -16.61
C LYS A 166 5.25 5.90 -15.54
N ASN A 167 3.95 6.17 -15.36
CA ASN A 167 3.11 5.47 -14.38
C ASN A 167 3.57 5.61 -12.91
N LEU A 168 4.19 6.75 -12.57
CA LEU A 168 4.51 7.13 -11.20
C LEU A 168 3.35 7.90 -10.55
N MET A 169 3.24 7.78 -9.24
CA MET A 169 2.33 8.54 -8.40
C MET A 169 3.15 9.35 -7.40
N ASP A 170 3.23 10.65 -7.59
CA ASP A 170 3.87 11.54 -6.62
C ASP A 170 2.92 11.79 -5.45
N MET A 171 3.47 11.78 -4.24
CA MET A 171 2.74 12.05 -3.01
C MET A 171 3.05 13.48 -2.56
N HIS A 172 2.02 14.31 -2.47
CA HIS A 172 2.14 15.69 -1.99
C HIS A 172 1.53 15.78 -0.58
N ILE A 173 2.35 16.04 0.40
CA ILE A 173 1.97 16.13 1.80
C ILE A 173 2.02 17.60 2.22
N ARG A 174 0.88 18.11 2.67
CA ARG A 174 0.78 19.49 3.18
C ARG A 174 0.57 19.46 4.67
N VAL A 175 1.41 20.20 5.38
CA VAL A 175 1.36 20.36 6.82
C VAL A 175 0.91 21.79 7.17
N HIS A 176 0.01 21.88 8.13
CA HIS A 176 -0.31 23.10 8.85
C HIS A 176 0.06 22.85 10.31
N GLU A 177 1.23 23.29 10.70
CA GLU A 177 1.85 22.95 11.99
C GLU A 177 1.05 23.47 13.18
N GLY A 178 0.51 24.69 13.06
CA GLY A 178 -0.12 25.40 14.16
C GLY A 178 0.92 25.93 15.14
N GLU A 179 0.51 26.05 16.40
CA GLU A 179 1.38 26.47 17.51
C GLU A 179 1.64 25.27 18.42
N LYS A 180 2.77 25.28 19.11
CA LYS A 180 3.04 24.31 20.19
C LYS A 180 2.01 24.51 21.31
N VAL A 181 1.67 23.43 21.98
CA VAL A 181 0.63 23.45 23.02
C VAL A 181 1.28 23.40 24.39
N GLY A 182 0.98 24.41 25.21
CA GLY A 182 1.49 24.54 26.58
C GLY A 182 0.70 23.68 27.58
N ILE A 183 1.41 23.22 28.62
CA ILE A 183 0.83 22.52 29.76
C ILE A 183 0.36 23.60 30.78
N LYS A 184 -0.95 23.71 30.95
CA LYS A 184 -1.51 24.68 31.90
C LYS A 184 -1.35 24.24 33.33
N ASN A 185 -1.73 22.95 33.61
CA ASN A 185 -1.70 22.46 34.97
C ASN A 185 -1.27 20.97 34.97
N ILE A 186 -0.56 20.60 36.05
CA ILE A 186 -0.24 19.21 36.38
C ILE A 186 -0.84 18.93 37.77
N PHE A 187 -1.81 18.02 37.79
CA PHE A 187 -2.52 17.62 39.01
C PHE A 187 -2.06 16.23 39.47
N PHE A 188 -2.03 16.04 40.78
CA PHE A 188 -1.77 14.75 41.39
C PHE A 188 -2.93 14.31 42.27
N SER A 189 -3.22 13.02 42.31
CA SER A 189 -4.18 12.45 43.23
C SER A 189 -3.62 11.18 43.87
N GLY A 190 -3.99 10.96 45.13
CA GLY A 190 -3.48 9.81 45.91
C GLY A 190 -2.10 10.05 46.56
N ASN A 191 -1.45 11.18 46.38
CA ASN A 191 -0.15 11.57 46.90
C ASN A 191 -0.20 11.98 48.40
N LYS A 192 -0.51 11.06 49.29
CA LYS A 192 -0.71 11.34 50.73
C LYS A 192 0.56 11.77 51.47
N ASN A 193 1.73 11.32 51.02
CA ASN A 193 2.99 11.45 51.75
C ASN A 193 3.92 12.55 51.18
N PHE A 194 3.68 12.99 49.98
CA PHE A 194 4.43 14.07 49.33
C PHE A 194 3.45 15.10 48.76
N SER A 195 3.84 16.36 48.83
CA SER A 195 3.06 17.45 48.26
C SER A 195 3.10 17.41 46.73
N ALA A 196 2.14 18.06 46.09
CA ALA A 196 2.14 18.22 44.63
C ALA A 196 3.37 18.98 44.14
N ASP A 197 3.89 19.94 44.90
CA ASP A 197 5.08 20.71 44.55
C ASP A 197 6.36 19.84 44.61
N GLU A 198 6.53 19.04 45.64
CA GLU A 198 7.63 18.07 45.74
C GLU A 198 7.64 17.12 44.57
N LEU A 199 6.47 16.60 44.16
CA LEU A 199 6.35 15.71 43.02
C LEU A 199 6.65 16.43 41.69
N ARG A 200 6.16 17.68 41.49
CA ARG A 200 6.49 18.47 40.30
C ARG A 200 7.99 18.73 40.18
N ASP A 201 8.70 18.89 41.29
CA ASP A 201 10.15 19.15 41.29
C ASP A 201 10.91 17.93 40.73
N GLN A 202 10.37 16.70 40.90
CA GLN A 202 10.99 15.49 40.39
C GLN A 202 10.73 15.27 38.87
N MET A 203 9.80 16.00 38.29
CA MET A 203 9.45 15.90 36.87
C MET A 203 10.29 16.84 36.02
N GLU A 204 10.58 16.43 34.80
CA GLU A 204 11.11 17.31 33.75
C GLU A 204 9.97 18.08 33.05
N THR A 205 8.81 17.44 32.92
CA THR A 205 7.60 18.11 32.43
C THR A 205 7.19 19.19 33.41
N LYS A 206 7.12 20.43 32.92
CA LYS A 206 6.71 21.61 33.72
C LYS A 206 5.43 22.20 33.16
N ALA A 207 4.66 22.86 34.00
CA ALA A 207 3.58 23.72 33.53
C ALA A 207 4.16 25.01 32.94
N GLU A 208 3.45 25.57 31.93
CA GLU A 208 3.80 26.80 31.28
C GLU A 208 3.81 27.97 32.27
N THR A 209 4.83 28.83 32.18
CA THR A 209 4.99 30.02 32.97
C THR A 209 5.05 31.24 32.05
N TRP A 210 5.03 32.42 32.58
CA TRP A 210 5.13 33.66 31.79
C TRP A 210 6.46 33.82 31.03
N ILE A 211 7.49 33.06 31.38
CA ILE A 211 8.80 33.04 30.69
C ILE A 211 8.99 31.85 29.75
N SER A 212 8.05 30.94 29.70
CA SER A 212 8.16 29.71 28.89
C SER A 212 8.29 29.94 27.38
N PHE A 213 7.91 31.14 26.92
CA PHE A 213 8.11 31.56 25.53
C PHE A 213 9.60 31.78 25.16
N LEU A 214 10.51 31.87 26.15
CA LEU A 214 11.95 32.06 25.92
C LEU A 214 12.72 30.74 25.84
N ASP A 215 12.29 29.72 26.58
CA ASP A 215 13.04 28.48 26.77
C ASP A 215 12.26 27.23 26.36
N GLU A 216 11.07 27.42 25.76
CA GLU A 216 10.15 26.33 25.39
C GLU A 216 9.75 25.41 26.56
N SER A 217 10.00 25.83 27.80
CA SER A 217 9.52 25.12 28.98
C SER A 217 7.97 25.07 28.99
N GLY A 218 7.41 24.00 29.54
CA GLY A 218 5.94 23.88 29.61
C GLY A 218 5.28 23.38 28.33
N ILE A 219 6.03 23.05 27.29
CA ILE A 219 5.49 22.37 26.11
C ILE A 219 5.24 20.89 26.42
N TYR A 220 4.09 20.39 26.00
CA TYR A 220 3.77 19.00 26.19
C TYR A 220 4.57 18.10 25.24
N MET A 221 5.38 17.22 25.81
CA MET A 221 6.15 16.19 25.14
C MET A 221 5.81 14.83 25.72
N LYS A 222 5.18 13.98 24.94
CA LYS A 222 4.66 12.68 25.38
C LYS A 222 5.73 11.77 26.00
N ASP A 223 6.92 11.73 25.41
CA ASP A 223 7.99 10.85 25.87
C ASP A 223 8.65 11.35 27.15
N ILE A 224 8.76 12.66 27.32
CA ILE A 224 9.23 13.25 28.58
C ILE A 224 8.25 12.92 29.72
N LEU A 225 6.94 13.06 29.48
CA LEU A 225 5.93 12.74 30.49
C LEU A 225 5.95 11.24 30.86
N LYS A 226 6.19 10.33 29.89
CA LYS A 226 6.38 8.92 30.21
C LYS A 226 7.60 8.67 31.13
N LEU A 227 8.71 9.34 30.85
CA LEU A 227 9.89 9.26 31.71
C LEU A 227 9.62 9.82 33.10
N ASP A 228 8.80 10.82 33.24
CA ASP A 228 8.42 11.38 34.52
C ASP A 228 7.62 10.42 35.39
N VAL A 229 6.80 9.55 34.79
CA VAL A 229 6.12 8.47 35.51
C VAL A 229 7.14 7.59 36.23
N PHE A 230 8.23 7.20 35.54
CA PHE A 230 9.31 6.41 36.16
C PHE A 230 10.10 7.19 37.18
N ARG A 231 10.36 8.48 36.97
CA ARG A 231 11.04 9.35 37.95
C ARG A 231 10.23 9.45 39.24
N LEU A 232 8.93 9.63 39.16
CA LEU A 232 8.03 9.68 40.29
C LEU A 232 7.99 8.33 41.03
N GLU A 233 7.88 7.20 40.34
CA GLU A 233 7.96 5.89 40.98
C GLU A 233 9.31 5.68 41.70
N GLY A 234 10.40 6.04 41.05
CA GLY A 234 11.75 6.01 41.66
C GLY A 234 11.84 6.86 42.90
N TYR A 235 11.36 8.09 42.88
CA TYR A 235 11.33 8.98 44.03
C TYR A 235 10.56 8.38 45.21
N TYR A 236 9.40 7.78 44.98
CA TYR A 236 8.65 7.06 46.00
C TYR A 236 9.46 5.87 46.58
N GLN A 237 10.11 5.09 45.72
CA GLN A 237 10.92 3.92 46.14
C GLN A 237 12.13 4.33 46.98
N ASP A 238 12.83 5.37 46.58
CA ASP A 238 13.99 5.91 47.31
C ASP A 238 13.60 6.41 48.72
N ASN A 239 12.35 6.84 48.88
CA ASN A 239 11.79 7.25 50.17
C ASN A 239 11.08 6.10 50.92
N GLY A 240 11.32 4.83 50.54
CA GLY A 240 10.84 3.63 51.26
C GLY A 240 9.48 3.11 50.83
N TYR A 241 8.83 3.71 49.83
CA TYR A 241 7.52 3.29 49.30
C TYR A 241 7.67 2.30 48.15
N LEU A 242 8.26 1.14 48.37
CA LEU A 242 8.63 0.13 47.36
C LEU A 242 7.45 -0.36 46.48
N ARG A 243 6.23 -0.21 46.96
CA ARG A 243 5.00 -0.64 46.22
C ARG A 243 4.24 0.52 45.56
N ALA A 244 4.80 1.72 45.59
CA ALA A 244 4.19 2.84 44.91
C ALA A 244 4.11 2.54 43.40
N ARG A 245 2.99 2.94 42.79
CA ARG A 245 2.76 2.90 41.36
C ARG A 245 2.13 4.21 40.93
N VAL A 246 2.65 4.73 39.85
CA VAL A 246 2.07 5.91 39.19
C VAL A 246 1.23 5.42 38.03
N GLN A 247 -0.04 5.76 38.00
CA GLN A 247 -0.93 5.43 36.89
C GLN A 247 -0.55 6.23 35.65
N GLU A 248 -0.93 5.71 34.48
CA GLU A 248 -0.74 6.43 33.23
C GLU A 248 -1.45 7.79 33.28
N PRO A 249 -0.76 8.91 32.98
CA PRO A 249 -1.33 10.23 33.09
C PRO A 249 -2.52 10.42 32.13
N ASN A 250 -3.59 11.02 32.65
CA ASN A 250 -4.71 11.43 31.82
C ASN A 250 -4.44 12.82 31.26
N ILE A 251 -4.54 12.99 29.93
CA ILE A 251 -4.24 14.21 29.22
C ILE A 251 -5.54 14.82 28.71
N ASN A 252 -5.93 15.93 29.27
CA ASN A 252 -7.11 16.68 28.85
C ASN A 252 -6.69 17.89 28.02
N ILE A 253 -7.10 17.91 26.75
CA ILE A 253 -6.75 18.93 25.77
C ILE A 253 -7.91 19.93 25.63
N ASP A 254 -7.70 21.18 26.05
CA ASP A 254 -8.60 22.26 25.73
C ASP A 254 -8.29 22.84 24.33
N LYS A 255 -9.08 22.41 23.34
CA LYS A 255 -8.91 22.85 21.95
C LYS A 255 -9.20 24.34 21.74
N LYS A 256 -10.00 24.96 22.61
CA LYS A 256 -10.38 26.36 22.48
C LYS A 256 -9.25 27.28 22.93
N ASN A 257 -8.64 26.93 24.06
CA ASN A 257 -7.56 27.70 24.65
C ASN A 257 -6.17 27.23 24.23
N LYS A 258 -6.09 26.13 23.50
CA LYS A 258 -4.86 25.43 23.08
C LYS A 258 -3.97 25.08 24.30
N GLU A 259 -4.57 24.58 25.35
CA GLU A 259 -3.93 24.25 26.61
C GLU A 259 -4.10 22.75 26.93
N ILE A 260 -3.15 22.18 27.65
CA ILE A 260 -3.19 20.81 28.16
C ILE A 260 -3.23 20.83 29.68
N ASN A 261 -4.12 20.02 30.27
CA ASN A 261 -4.10 19.70 31.68
C ASN A 261 -3.75 18.22 31.83
N ILE A 262 -2.81 17.91 32.71
CA ILE A 262 -2.32 16.55 33.03
C ILE A 262 -2.79 16.19 34.44
N SER A 263 -3.32 14.96 34.60
CA SER A 263 -3.73 14.46 35.90
C SER A 263 -3.39 12.98 36.10
#